data_c93974fa89bb72086edf55735627b195
#
_entry.id   c93974fa89bb72086edf55735627b195
#
_cell.length_a   1.000
_cell.length_b   1.000
_cell.length_c   1.000
_cell.angle_alpha   90.00
_cell.angle_beta   90.00
_cell.angle_gamma   90.00
#
_symmetry.space_group_name_H-M   'P 1'
#
loop_
_entity.id
_entity.type
_entity.pdbx_description
1 polymer ?
#
loop_
_entity_poly.entity_id
_entity_poly.type
_entity_poly.pdbx_seq_one_letter_code
_entity_poly.pdbx_strand_id
1 'polypeptide(L)'
;MQAYDSVAIQADLEMGGTDQTFNVLMGRNIQKDYGQDSHITLFMPLLEGTDGVEKMSKSLGNYIGINEDANTMYEKVMKIPDNMIIKYYNLCTDVHPDDVAKVEERLNNGENPRDIKMELAKEITRLYHSEEEANTAEEHFKTAFQKQEAPEDIEEIKFENNILDTLLKTKKCASKAELKRLFEQGGIKIDGEKVTNYQSLNNFEKNFVVQIGKGSFFKIVK
;
A
#
# COMPACT_ATOMS: atom_id res chain seq x y z
N MET A 1 35.86 11.81 6.66
CA MET A 1 35.18 13.01 7.17
C MET A 1 34.12 12.64 8.17
N GLN A 2 33.12 11.77 7.85
CA GLN A 2 32.06 11.39 8.79
C GLN A 2 32.58 10.95 10.17
N ALA A 3 33.60 10.10 10.24
CA ALA A 3 34.18 9.62 11.48
C ALA A 3 34.88 10.74 12.32
N TYR A 4 35.32 11.84 11.69
CA TYR A 4 35.86 12.99 12.36
C TYR A 4 34.77 13.89 12.95
N ASP A 5 33.57 13.85 12.41
CA ASP A 5 32.45 14.63 12.93
C ASP A 5 32.15 14.22 14.38
N SER A 6 32.27 12.94 14.74
CA SER A 6 32.14 12.45 16.11
C SER A 6 33.17 13.08 17.07
N VAL A 7 34.40 13.31 16.58
CA VAL A 7 35.45 14.02 17.36
C VAL A 7 35.10 15.50 17.52
N ALA A 8 34.68 16.13 16.40
CA ALA A 8 34.43 17.57 16.37
C ALA A 8 33.28 18.00 17.30
N ILE A 9 32.25 17.19 17.41
CA ILE A 9 31.10 17.45 18.31
C ILE A 9 31.25 16.81 19.68
N GLN A 10 32.33 16.04 19.92
CA GLN A 10 32.57 15.29 21.15
C GLN A 10 31.36 14.39 21.48
N ALA A 11 30.92 13.60 20.51
CA ALA A 11 29.75 12.76 20.64
C ALA A 11 29.89 11.73 21.79
N ASP A 12 28.88 11.63 22.65
CA ASP A 12 28.73 10.58 23.68
C ASP A 12 28.01 9.35 23.15
N LEU A 13 27.09 9.56 22.24
CA LEU A 13 26.28 8.52 21.58
C LEU A 13 26.13 8.85 20.09
N GLU A 14 26.35 7.87 19.24
CA GLU A 14 26.08 7.97 17.80
C GLU A 14 25.10 6.86 17.40
N MET A 15 24.00 7.26 16.73
CA MET A 15 22.96 6.34 16.23
C MET A 15 23.04 6.27 14.71
N GLY A 16 22.86 5.06 14.17
CA GLY A 16 22.86 4.87 12.73
C GLY A 16 22.11 3.62 12.30
N GLY A 17 21.89 3.49 11.00
CA GLY A 17 21.45 2.24 10.42
C GLY A 17 22.59 1.20 10.41
N THR A 18 22.26 -0.08 10.32
CA THR A 18 23.25 -1.18 10.23
C THR A 18 24.18 -1.03 9.03
N ASP A 19 23.79 -0.31 7.98
CA ASP A 19 24.63 0.05 6.84
C ASP A 19 25.76 1.02 7.19
N GLN A 20 25.64 1.78 8.30
CA GLN A 20 26.62 2.75 8.77
C GLN A 20 27.60 2.18 9.82
N THR A 21 27.49 0.89 10.14
CA THR A 21 28.30 0.25 11.21
C THR A 21 29.78 0.55 11.08
N PHE A 22 30.37 0.41 9.91
CA PHE A 22 31.80 0.67 9.68
C PHE A 22 32.14 2.14 9.95
N ASN A 23 31.36 3.08 9.44
CA ASN A 23 31.64 4.52 9.57
C ASN A 23 31.54 4.98 11.02
N VAL A 24 30.50 4.55 11.74
CA VAL A 24 30.29 4.88 13.15
C VAL A 24 31.36 4.29 14.05
N LEU A 25 31.73 3.02 13.85
CA LEU A 25 32.81 2.39 14.60
C LEU A 25 34.18 3.04 14.33
N MET A 26 34.40 3.54 13.11
CA MET A 26 35.61 4.30 12.79
C MET A 26 35.67 5.60 13.62
N GLY A 27 34.54 6.28 13.86
CA GLY A 27 34.46 7.47 14.73
C GLY A 27 34.98 7.20 16.13
N ARG A 28 34.62 6.04 16.71
CA ARG A 28 35.11 5.61 18.04
C ARG A 28 36.62 5.50 18.10
N ASN A 29 37.24 4.97 17.04
CA ASN A 29 38.71 4.83 16.99
C ASN A 29 39.38 6.18 16.87
N ILE A 30 38.86 7.05 16.01
CA ILE A 30 39.42 8.40 15.83
C ILE A 30 39.27 9.25 17.11
N GLN A 31 38.17 9.16 17.85
CA GLN A 31 38.02 9.81 19.15
C GLN A 31 39.17 9.43 20.11
N LYS A 32 39.52 8.14 20.19
CA LYS A 32 40.67 7.69 21.01
C LYS A 32 41.99 8.30 20.57
N ASP A 33 42.24 8.40 19.25
CA ASP A 33 43.46 8.99 18.70
C ASP A 33 43.55 10.50 19.03
N TYR A 34 42.40 11.15 19.22
CA TYR A 34 42.30 12.55 19.66
C TYR A 34 42.21 12.72 21.18
N GLY A 35 42.37 11.63 21.96
CA GLY A 35 42.34 11.67 23.43
C GLY A 35 40.97 11.85 24.03
N GLN A 36 39.92 11.56 23.30
CA GLN A 36 38.53 11.54 23.76
C GLN A 36 38.09 10.13 24.17
N ASP A 37 37.07 10.02 25.04
CA ASP A 37 36.39 8.81 25.30
C ASP A 37 35.56 8.37 24.05
N SER A 38 35.52 7.09 23.73
CA SER A 38 34.78 6.62 22.60
C SER A 38 33.30 6.65 22.87
N HIS A 39 32.51 7.21 21.95
CA HIS A 39 31.07 7.26 22.03
C HIS A 39 30.42 5.84 22.07
N ILE A 40 29.23 5.75 22.63
CA ILE A 40 28.38 4.57 22.53
C ILE A 40 27.77 4.52 21.13
N THR A 41 27.61 3.32 20.56
CA THR A 41 26.99 3.12 19.24
C THR A 41 25.68 2.38 19.37
N LEU A 42 24.63 2.89 18.72
CA LEU A 42 23.34 2.21 18.61
C LEU A 42 22.98 2.03 17.13
N PHE A 43 22.77 0.79 16.72
CA PHE A 43 22.41 0.48 15.33
C PHE A 43 20.98 -0.03 15.22
N MET A 44 20.24 0.54 14.29
CA MET A 44 18.90 0.13 13.96
C MET A 44 18.87 -0.64 12.62
N PRO A 45 18.06 -1.70 12.49
CA PRO A 45 17.85 -2.36 11.21
C PRO A 45 17.37 -1.36 10.15
N LEU A 46 17.72 -1.62 8.89
CA LEU A 46 17.19 -0.85 7.78
C LEU A 46 15.73 -1.20 7.54
N LEU A 47 14.94 -0.16 7.24
CA LEU A 47 13.57 -0.30 6.81
C LEU A 47 13.49 -0.20 5.30
N GLU A 48 12.92 -1.21 4.64
CA GLU A 48 12.60 -1.18 3.22
C GLU A 48 11.36 -0.29 2.99
N GLY A 49 11.32 0.33 1.81
CA GLY A 49 10.20 1.16 1.40
C GLY A 49 8.97 0.36 0.99
N THR A 50 8.01 1.04 0.39
CA THR A 50 6.73 0.45 -0.05
C THR A 50 6.89 -0.61 -1.15
N ASP A 51 8.08 -0.68 -1.78
CA ASP A 51 8.46 -1.75 -2.72
C ASP A 51 8.89 -3.06 -2.02
N GLY A 52 9.19 -3.00 -0.72
CA GLY A 52 9.63 -4.15 0.10
C GLY A 52 11.01 -4.70 -0.26
N VAL A 53 11.83 -3.98 -1.00
CA VAL A 53 13.13 -4.42 -1.49
C VAL A 53 14.22 -3.39 -1.17
N GLU A 54 14.06 -2.17 -1.65
CA GLU A 54 15.05 -1.12 -1.49
C GLU A 54 14.85 -0.38 -0.16
N LYS A 55 15.95 0.08 0.45
CA LYS A 55 15.92 0.95 1.62
C LYS A 55 14.97 2.13 1.36
N MET A 56 14.09 2.41 2.32
CA MET A 56 13.19 3.56 2.24
C MET A 56 13.95 4.85 1.99
N SER A 57 13.60 5.56 0.92
CA SER A 57 14.29 6.79 0.52
C SER A 57 13.37 7.74 -0.24
N LYS A 58 13.52 9.04 0.01
CA LYS A 58 12.84 10.08 -0.75
C LYS A 58 13.25 10.07 -2.22
N SER A 59 14.52 9.81 -2.52
CA SER A 59 15.04 9.78 -3.90
C SER A 59 14.49 8.62 -4.73
N LEU A 60 14.13 7.52 -4.10
CA LEU A 60 13.52 6.35 -4.76
C LEU A 60 11.99 6.45 -4.84
N GLY A 61 11.37 7.40 -4.14
CA GLY A 61 9.92 7.55 -4.12
C GLY A 61 9.16 6.43 -3.38
N ASN A 62 9.88 5.51 -2.72
CA ASN A 62 9.32 4.36 -1.99
C ASN A 62 9.07 4.64 -0.51
N TYR A 63 9.04 5.91 -0.11
CA TYR A 63 8.93 6.32 1.29
C TYR A 63 7.48 6.58 1.72
N ILE A 64 7.25 6.47 3.02
CA ILE A 64 6.06 6.94 3.72
C ILE A 64 6.49 8.17 4.51
N GLY A 65 5.94 9.34 4.14
CA GLY A 65 6.35 10.61 4.75
C GLY A 65 5.53 10.90 6.00
N ILE A 66 6.21 11.28 7.09
CA ILE A 66 5.54 11.66 8.35
C ILE A 66 4.75 12.98 8.24
N ASN A 67 5.03 13.78 7.21
CA ASN A 67 4.33 15.05 6.92
C ASN A 67 3.22 14.89 5.87
N GLU A 68 2.96 13.68 5.40
CA GLU A 68 1.87 13.41 4.46
C GLU A 68 0.54 13.41 5.21
N ASP A 69 -0.56 13.69 4.52
CA ASP A 69 -1.89 13.60 5.11
C ASP A 69 -2.23 12.16 5.52
N ALA A 70 -3.17 12.01 6.46
CA ALA A 70 -3.52 10.73 7.06
C ALA A 70 -4.00 9.70 6.02
N ASN A 71 -4.76 10.11 5.00
CA ASN A 71 -5.25 9.22 3.95
C ASN A 71 -4.08 8.68 3.11
N THR A 72 -3.16 9.57 2.69
CA THR A 72 -1.97 9.19 1.91
C THR A 72 -1.05 8.27 2.70
N MET A 73 -0.82 8.55 3.98
CA MET A 73 -0.02 7.70 4.87
C MET A 73 -0.64 6.31 5.00
N TYR A 74 -1.94 6.24 5.31
CA TYR A 74 -2.68 4.98 5.42
C TYR A 74 -2.60 4.15 4.13
N GLU A 75 -2.87 4.77 2.98
CA GLU A 75 -2.80 4.10 1.67
C GLU A 75 -1.40 3.57 1.35
N LYS A 76 -0.34 4.29 1.71
CA LYS A 76 1.04 3.86 1.48
C LYS A 76 1.41 2.66 2.36
N VAL A 77 0.99 2.65 3.63
CA VAL A 77 1.17 1.49 4.49
C VAL A 77 0.42 0.27 3.92
N MET A 78 -0.78 0.45 3.41
CA MET A 78 -1.53 -0.63 2.77
C MET A 78 -0.84 -1.22 1.51
N LYS A 79 0.07 -0.48 0.87
CA LYS A 79 0.82 -0.92 -0.32
C LYS A 79 2.04 -1.78 -0.02
N ILE A 80 2.52 -1.82 1.23
CA ILE A 80 3.68 -2.65 1.58
C ILE A 80 3.39 -4.14 1.29
N PRO A 81 4.40 -4.94 0.89
CA PRO A 81 4.25 -6.39 0.76
C PRO A 81 3.88 -7.06 2.08
N ASP A 82 3.18 -8.19 2.02
CA ASP A 82 2.69 -8.89 3.21
C ASP A 82 3.81 -9.38 4.14
N ASN A 83 4.95 -9.77 3.58
CA ASN A 83 6.15 -10.18 4.32
C ASN A 83 6.81 -9.04 5.12
N MET A 84 6.41 -7.79 4.89
CA MET A 84 6.93 -6.63 5.60
C MET A 84 6.09 -6.24 6.84
N ILE A 85 4.91 -6.81 7.01
CA ILE A 85 3.97 -6.45 8.09
C ILE A 85 4.65 -6.48 9.47
N ILE A 86 5.24 -7.60 9.84
CA ILE A 86 5.88 -7.77 11.17
C ILE A 86 7.07 -6.83 11.34
N LYS A 87 7.86 -6.62 10.27
CA LYS A 87 8.98 -5.69 10.31
C LYS A 87 8.52 -4.25 10.56
N TYR A 88 7.44 -3.83 9.91
CA TYR A 88 6.86 -2.50 10.13
C TYR A 88 6.25 -2.36 11.52
N TYR A 89 5.59 -3.38 12.06
CA TYR A 89 5.17 -3.37 13.47
C TYR A 89 6.34 -3.14 14.42
N ASN A 90 7.44 -3.89 14.23
CA ASN A 90 8.61 -3.79 15.11
C ASN A 90 9.41 -2.49 14.98
N LEU A 91 9.42 -1.85 13.81
CA LEU A 91 10.28 -0.69 13.54
C LEU A 91 9.54 0.63 13.45
N CYS A 92 8.22 0.62 13.25
CA CYS A 92 7.43 1.81 12.94
C CYS A 92 6.27 2.03 13.93
N THR A 93 6.10 1.20 14.95
CA THR A 93 5.02 1.33 15.93
C THR A 93 5.53 1.19 17.36
N ASP A 94 4.73 1.65 18.33
CA ASP A 94 4.96 1.47 19.76
C ASP A 94 4.25 0.24 20.32
N VAL A 95 3.76 -0.65 19.46
CA VAL A 95 3.06 -1.89 19.86
C VAL A 95 4.03 -2.80 20.62
N HIS A 96 3.60 -3.29 21.79
CA HIS A 96 4.45 -4.13 22.62
C HIS A 96 4.87 -5.42 21.88
N PRO A 97 6.12 -5.88 22.01
CA PRO A 97 6.62 -7.08 21.32
C PRO A 97 5.75 -8.34 21.48
N ASP A 98 5.14 -8.53 22.65
CA ASP A 98 4.23 -9.67 22.91
C ASP A 98 2.96 -9.58 22.04
N ASP A 99 2.48 -8.37 21.74
CA ASP A 99 1.32 -8.18 20.87
C ASP A 99 1.71 -8.31 19.40
N VAL A 100 2.92 -7.89 19.02
CA VAL A 100 3.47 -8.16 17.67
C VAL A 100 3.62 -9.67 17.46
N ALA A 101 4.05 -10.43 18.47
CA ALA A 101 4.12 -11.90 18.39
C ALA A 101 2.74 -12.53 18.14
N LYS A 102 1.67 -12.00 18.74
CA LYS A 102 0.29 -12.44 18.47
C LYS A 102 -0.15 -12.13 17.04
N VAL A 103 0.24 -10.96 16.52
CA VAL A 103 -0.02 -10.60 15.11
C VAL A 103 0.68 -11.58 14.17
N GLU A 104 1.92 -11.95 14.46
CA GLU A 104 2.67 -12.95 13.68
C GLU A 104 1.99 -14.32 13.72
N GLU A 105 1.51 -14.74 14.89
CA GLU A 105 0.74 -15.98 15.04
C GLU A 105 -0.56 -15.96 14.22
N ARG A 106 -1.30 -14.84 14.20
CA ARG A 106 -2.50 -14.65 13.39
C ARG A 106 -2.21 -14.81 11.89
N LEU A 107 -1.12 -14.20 11.41
CA LEU A 107 -0.66 -14.37 10.02
C LEU A 107 -0.32 -15.83 9.70
N ASN A 108 0.41 -16.51 10.58
CA ASN A 108 0.80 -17.91 10.41
C ASN A 108 -0.41 -18.85 10.43
N ASN A 109 -1.47 -18.50 11.16
CA ASN A 109 -2.75 -19.23 11.20
C ASN A 109 -3.66 -18.94 10.00
N GLY A 110 -3.20 -18.14 9.02
CA GLY A 110 -3.89 -17.90 7.77
C GLY A 110 -4.92 -16.77 7.82
N GLU A 111 -4.85 -15.89 8.82
CA GLU A 111 -5.65 -14.66 8.80
C GLU A 111 -5.28 -13.81 7.60
N ASN A 112 -6.26 -13.08 7.05
CA ASN A 112 -6.05 -12.29 5.84
C ASN A 112 -5.04 -11.16 6.09
N PRO A 113 -3.87 -11.15 5.42
CA PRO A 113 -2.85 -10.11 5.59
C PRO A 113 -3.37 -8.70 5.37
N ARG A 114 -4.42 -8.54 4.53
CA ARG A 114 -5.06 -7.25 4.31
C ARG A 114 -5.62 -6.66 5.59
N ASP A 115 -6.31 -7.47 6.40
CA ASP A 115 -6.99 -7.00 7.60
C ASP A 115 -5.95 -6.60 8.66
N ILE A 116 -4.89 -7.38 8.79
CA ILE A 116 -3.74 -7.06 9.64
C ILE A 116 -2.99 -5.80 9.16
N LYS A 117 -2.83 -5.61 7.85
CA LYS A 117 -2.27 -4.36 7.31
C LYS A 117 -3.15 -3.14 7.60
N MET A 118 -4.46 -3.30 7.64
CA MET A 118 -5.36 -2.21 8.02
C MET A 118 -5.16 -1.80 9.46
N GLU A 119 -4.97 -2.76 10.38
CA GLU A 119 -4.62 -2.49 11.78
C GLU A 119 -3.26 -1.75 11.86
N LEU A 120 -2.24 -2.24 11.15
CA LEU A 120 -0.92 -1.61 11.07
C LEU A 120 -0.99 -0.18 10.51
N ALA A 121 -1.73 0.02 9.42
CA ALA A 121 -1.88 1.32 8.79
C ALA A 121 -2.56 2.32 9.72
N LYS A 122 -3.57 1.86 10.44
CA LYS A 122 -4.26 2.66 11.46
C LYS A 122 -3.31 3.05 12.60
N GLU A 123 -2.53 2.10 13.10
CA GLU A 123 -1.58 2.32 14.19
C GLU A 123 -0.49 3.33 13.80
N ILE A 124 0.14 3.16 12.63
CA ILE A 124 1.13 4.10 12.12
C ILE A 124 0.51 5.49 11.91
N THR A 125 -0.67 5.56 11.28
CA THR A 125 -1.33 6.84 11.04
C THR A 125 -1.66 7.53 12.37
N ARG A 126 -2.13 6.80 13.38
CA ARG A 126 -2.42 7.34 14.72
C ARG A 126 -1.20 7.96 15.40
N LEU A 127 0.00 7.38 15.22
CA LEU A 127 1.24 7.89 15.83
C LEU A 127 1.64 9.29 15.32
N TYR A 128 1.37 9.59 14.06
CA TYR A 128 1.79 10.86 13.43
C TYR A 128 0.64 11.86 13.26
N HIS A 129 -0.58 11.40 13.41
CA HIS A 129 -1.81 12.19 13.35
C HIS A 129 -2.64 11.96 14.62
N SER A 130 -3.96 12.11 14.53
CA SER A 130 -4.87 11.81 15.63
C SER A 130 -5.59 10.48 15.45
N GLU A 131 -6.17 9.96 16.53
CA GLU A 131 -7.06 8.79 16.49
C GLU A 131 -8.26 9.02 15.54
N GLU A 132 -8.80 10.24 15.53
CA GLU A 132 -9.92 10.62 14.68
C GLU A 132 -9.52 10.61 13.19
N GLU A 133 -8.36 11.17 12.86
CA GLU A 133 -7.83 11.16 11.48
C GLU A 133 -7.49 9.75 11.01
N ALA A 134 -6.95 8.90 11.89
CA ALA A 134 -6.67 7.50 11.57
C ALA A 134 -7.95 6.70 11.28
N ASN A 135 -9.01 6.91 12.07
CA ASN A 135 -10.33 6.31 11.82
C ASN A 135 -10.91 6.80 10.49
N THR A 136 -10.82 8.10 10.21
CA THR A 136 -11.31 8.69 8.96
C THR A 136 -10.55 8.13 7.76
N ALA A 137 -9.23 7.99 7.85
CA ALA A 137 -8.39 7.40 6.80
C ALA A 137 -8.74 5.93 6.55
N GLU A 138 -9.01 5.17 7.61
CA GLU A 138 -9.49 3.79 7.50
C GLU A 138 -10.83 3.69 6.76
N GLU A 139 -11.79 4.55 7.11
CA GLU A 139 -13.10 4.59 6.43
C GLU A 139 -12.98 5.04 4.99
N HIS A 140 -12.15 6.05 4.72
CA HIS A 140 -11.85 6.50 3.37
C HIS A 140 -11.25 5.35 2.53
N PHE A 141 -10.27 4.63 3.08
CA PHE A 141 -9.68 3.48 2.41
C PHE A 141 -10.71 2.37 2.16
N LYS A 142 -11.52 2.01 3.17
CA LYS A 142 -12.60 1.02 3.01
C LYS A 142 -13.59 1.45 1.92
N THR A 143 -13.98 2.72 1.91
CA THR A 143 -14.90 3.26 0.92
C THR A 143 -14.31 3.26 -0.48
N ALA A 144 -13.06 3.69 -0.64
CA ALA A 144 -12.36 3.70 -1.94
C ALA A 144 -12.11 2.30 -2.50
N PHE A 145 -11.91 1.29 -1.62
CA PHE A 145 -11.64 -0.08 -2.03
C PHE A 145 -12.87 -1.00 -2.00
N GLN A 146 -13.88 -0.73 -1.16
CA GLN A 146 -15.18 -1.43 -1.20
C GLN A 146 -16.08 -0.84 -2.28
N LYS A 147 -15.97 0.46 -2.49
CA LYS A 147 -16.45 1.14 -3.66
C LYS A 147 -15.37 1.01 -4.76
N GLN A 148 -15.28 -0.12 -5.42
CA GLN A 148 -15.09 -0.11 -6.86
C GLN A 148 -16.39 0.48 -7.47
N GLU A 149 -16.85 1.60 -6.91
CA GLU A 149 -17.81 2.45 -7.57
C GLU A 149 -17.09 3.03 -8.76
N ALA A 150 -17.71 2.84 -9.87
CA ALA A 150 -17.31 3.42 -11.12
C ALA A 150 -16.96 4.92 -10.93
N PRO A 151 -15.87 5.44 -11.51
CA PRO A 151 -15.50 6.85 -11.40
C PRO A 151 -16.71 7.74 -11.66
N GLU A 152 -16.79 8.92 -11.03
CA GLU A 152 -17.89 9.86 -11.28
C GLU A 152 -17.99 10.27 -12.76
N ASP A 153 -16.89 10.15 -13.50
CA ASP A 153 -16.79 10.47 -14.94
C ASP A 153 -16.61 9.18 -15.75
N ILE A 154 -17.71 8.42 -15.91
CA ILE A 154 -17.72 7.18 -16.69
C ILE A 154 -18.12 7.47 -18.12
N GLU A 155 -17.35 6.96 -19.07
CA GLU A 155 -17.69 7.00 -20.48
C GLU A 155 -19.05 6.32 -20.73
N GLU A 156 -20.04 7.11 -21.21
CA GLU A 156 -21.33 6.60 -21.59
C GLU A 156 -21.28 6.00 -23.00
N ILE A 157 -21.75 4.76 -23.12
CA ILE A 157 -21.82 4.04 -24.39
C ILE A 157 -23.26 3.71 -24.69
N LYS A 158 -23.73 4.18 -25.84
CA LYS A 158 -25.07 3.88 -26.31
C LYS A 158 -25.18 2.39 -26.70
N PHE A 159 -26.21 1.73 -26.18
CA PHE A 159 -26.47 0.33 -26.49
C PHE A 159 -26.80 0.14 -27.96
N GLU A 160 -26.20 -0.88 -28.54
CA GLU A 160 -26.48 -1.30 -29.93
C GLU A 160 -27.10 -2.69 -29.94
N ASN A 161 -27.24 -3.28 -31.09
CA ASN A 161 -27.94 -4.55 -31.36
C ASN A 161 -27.84 -5.65 -30.27
N ASN A 162 -26.68 -5.69 -29.58
CA ASN A 162 -26.45 -6.61 -28.45
C ASN A 162 -25.27 -6.10 -27.58
N ILE A 163 -25.16 -6.64 -26.38
CA ILE A 163 -24.15 -6.23 -25.40
C ILE A 163 -22.71 -6.48 -25.88
N LEU A 164 -22.46 -7.54 -26.66
CA LEU A 164 -21.11 -7.83 -27.16
C LEU A 164 -20.67 -6.78 -28.22
N ASP A 165 -21.58 -6.34 -29.08
CA ASP A 165 -21.28 -5.29 -30.06
C ASP A 165 -21.05 -3.94 -29.37
N THR A 166 -21.86 -3.65 -28.36
CA THR A 166 -21.71 -2.46 -27.53
C THR A 166 -20.35 -2.42 -26.83
N LEU A 167 -19.95 -3.53 -26.16
CA LEU A 167 -18.68 -3.61 -25.45
C LEU A 167 -17.45 -3.65 -26.35
N LEU A 168 -17.55 -4.10 -27.59
CA LEU A 168 -16.45 -4.02 -28.55
C LEU A 168 -16.02 -2.57 -28.86
N LYS A 169 -16.95 -1.62 -28.78
CA LYS A 169 -16.64 -0.19 -29.00
C LYS A 169 -15.70 0.37 -27.97
N THR A 170 -15.65 -0.20 -26.76
CA THR A 170 -14.72 0.23 -25.72
C THR A 170 -13.25 0.02 -26.09
N LYS A 171 -12.97 -0.75 -27.14
CA LYS A 171 -11.62 -1.17 -27.58
C LYS A 171 -10.79 -1.86 -26.46
N LYS A 172 -11.44 -2.31 -25.40
CA LYS A 172 -10.78 -3.04 -24.28
C LYS A 172 -10.61 -4.53 -24.57
N CYS A 173 -11.36 -5.04 -25.54
CA CYS A 173 -11.27 -6.43 -26.00
C CYS A 173 -11.14 -6.42 -27.52
N ALA A 174 -10.31 -7.32 -28.05
CA ALA A 174 -10.01 -7.39 -29.47
C ALA A 174 -11.11 -8.11 -30.29
N SER A 175 -11.97 -8.96 -29.64
CA SER A 175 -12.97 -9.75 -30.34
C SER A 175 -14.17 -10.12 -29.46
N LYS A 176 -15.30 -10.46 -30.12
CA LYS A 176 -16.47 -11.02 -29.43
C LYS A 176 -16.17 -12.36 -28.73
N ALA A 177 -15.25 -13.15 -29.25
CA ALA A 177 -14.85 -14.42 -28.64
C ALA A 177 -14.14 -14.19 -27.30
N GLU A 178 -13.29 -13.15 -27.23
CA GLU A 178 -12.63 -12.75 -25.99
C GLU A 178 -13.63 -12.25 -24.95
N LEU A 179 -14.58 -11.41 -25.34
CA LEU A 179 -15.66 -10.94 -24.45
C LEU A 179 -16.49 -12.10 -23.89
N LYS A 180 -16.87 -13.07 -24.69
CA LYS A 180 -17.60 -14.27 -24.24
C LYS A 180 -16.79 -15.03 -23.17
N ARG A 181 -15.50 -15.24 -23.42
CA ARG A 181 -14.60 -15.91 -22.47
C ARG A 181 -14.46 -15.12 -21.17
N LEU A 182 -14.40 -13.78 -21.25
CA LEU A 182 -14.36 -12.94 -20.05
C LEU A 182 -15.65 -13.02 -19.23
N PHE A 183 -16.83 -13.12 -19.87
CA PHE A 183 -18.08 -13.38 -19.17
C PHE A 183 -18.05 -14.74 -18.47
N GLU A 184 -17.67 -15.81 -19.18
CA GLU A 184 -17.58 -17.18 -18.63
C GLU A 184 -16.60 -17.26 -17.44
N GLN A 185 -15.49 -16.53 -17.50
CA GLN A 185 -14.46 -16.48 -16.44
C GLN A 185 -14.82 -15.50 -15.29
N GLY A 186 -15.96 -14.79 -15.39
CA GLY A 186 -16.35 -13.80 -14.38
C GLY A 186 -15.46 -12.55 -14.36
N GLY A 187 -14.77 -12.26 -15.47
CA GLY A 187 -13.94 -11.06 -15.66
C GLY A 187 -14.73 -9.79 -15.97
N ILE A 188 -16.06 -9.91 -16.14
CA ILE A 188 -16.97 -8.78 -16.35
C ILE A 188 -17.98 -8.73 -15.20
N LYS A 189 -18.15 -7.52 -14.64
CA LYS A 189 -19.15 -7.25 -13.62
C LYS A 189 -20.15 -6.21 -14.13
N ILE A 190 -21.41 -6.36 -13.70
CA ILE A 190 -22.49 -5.41 -13.96
C ILE A 190 -22.97 -4.88 -12.62
N ASP A 191 -22.97 -3.56 -12.44
CA ASP A 191 -23.31 -2.89 -11.18
C ASP A 191 -22.64 -3.53 -9.94
N GLY A 192 -21.38 -3.99 -10.14
CA GLY A 192 -20.56 -4.63 -9.09
C GLY A 192 -20.70 -6.16 -9.00
N GLU A 193 -21.72 -6.77 -9.60
CA GLU A 193 -21.95 -8.21 -9.56
C GLU A 193 -21.34 -8.94 -10.77
N LYS A 194 -20.80 -10.13 -10.54
CA LYS A 194 -20.28 -10.98 -11.63
C LYS A 194 -21.41 -11.54 -12.45
N VAL A 195 -21.39 -11.31 -13.76
CA VAL A 195 -22.37 -11.85 -14.70
C VAL A 195 -21.68 -12.82 -15.66
N THR A 196 -22.15 -14.07 -15.70
CA THR A 196 -21.64 -15.08 -16.61
C THR A 196 -22.52 -15.24 -17.87
N ASN A 197 -23.79 -14.88 -17.77
CA ASN A 197 -24.73 -14.95 -18.89
C ASN A 197 -24.93 -13.56 -19.52
N TYR A 198 -24.19 -13.26 -20.58
CA TYR A 198 -24.30 -11.99 -21.30
C TYR A 198 -25.62 -11.84 -22.09
N GLN A 199 -26.35 -12.91 -22.37
CA GLN A 199 -27.58 -12.82 -23.16
C GLN A 199 -28.72 -12.12 -22.40
N SER A 200 -28.75 -12.25 -21.07
CA SER A 200 -29.73 -11.55 -20.22
C SER A 200 -29.58 -10.02 -20.29
N LEU A 201 -28.42 -9.52 -20.68
CA LEU A 201 -28.11 -8.09 -20.77
C LEU A 201 -28.62 -7.42 -22.07
N ASN A 202 -29.16 -8.17 -23.00
CA ASN A 202 -29.72 -7.62 -24.24
C ASN A 202 -31.09 -6.97 -24.06
N ASN A 203 -31.79 -7.33 -22.97
CA ASN A 203 -33.10 -6.78 -22.64
C ASN A 203 -33.06 -6.14 -21.26
N PHE A 204 -32.56 -4.87 -21.16
CA PHE A 204 -32.52 -4.13 -19.93
C PHE A 204 -33.49 -2.94 -19.93
N GLU A 205 -34.01 -2.63 -18.74
CA GLU A 205 -34.93 -1.49 -18.55
C GLU A 205 -34.25 -0.25 -18.01
N LYS A 206 -33.13 -0.42 -17.27
CA LYS A 206 -32.38 0.65 -16.63
C LYS A 206 -30.93 0.63 -17.13
N ASN A 207 -30.34 1.84 -17.24
CA ASN A 207 -28.90 1.96 -17.48
C ASN A 207 -28.12 1.24 -16.41
N PHE A 208 -26.98 0.64 -16.77
CA PHE A 208 -26.13 -0.11 -15.87
C PHE A 208 -24.66 0.15 -16.15
N VAL A 209 -23.81 -0.09 -15.16
CA VAL A 209 -22.38 0.08 -15.25
C VAL A 209 -21.71 -1.27 -15.50
N VAL A 210 -20.89 -1.32 -16.53
CA VAL A 210 -20.06 -2.48 -16.88
C VAL A 210 -18.65 -2.25 -16.44
N GLN A 211 -18.10 -3.18 -15.67
CA GLN A 211 -16.68 -3.24 -15.36
C GLN A 211 -16.02 -4.38 -16.15
N ILE A 212 -14.99 -4.05 -16.93
CA ILE A 212 -14.17 -5.03 -17.67
C ILE A 212 -12.80 -5.11 -17.00
N GLY A 213 -12.47 -6.27 -16.41
CA GLY A 213 -11.24 -6.46 -15.64
C GLY A 213 -11.20 -5.62 -14.37
N LYS A 214 -10.00 -5.12 -13.97
CA LYS A 214 -9.80 -4.43 -12.69
C LYS A 214 -10.05 -2.92 -12.71
N GLY A 215 -10.06 -2.26 -13.88
CA GLY A 215 -10.03 -0.80 -13.89
C GLY A 215 -10.74 -0.12 -15.06
N SER A 216 -11.52 -0.82 -15.87
CA SER A 216 -12.24 -0.20 -16.99
C SER A 216 -13.74 -0.22 -16.73
N PHE A 217 -14.34 0.96 -16.58
CA PHE A 217 -15.75 1.15 -16.30
C PHE A 217 -16.43 1.86 -17.47
N PHE A 218 -17.64 1.45 -17.81
CA PHE A 218 -18.45 2.03 -18.88
C PHE A 218 -19.92 2.00 -18.45
N LYS A 219 -20.63 3.09 -18.70
CA LYS A 219 -22.06 3.17 -18.44
C LYS A 219 -22.83 2.91 -19.73
N ILE A 220 -23.59 1.85 -19.75
CA ILE A 220 -24.42 1.49 -20.90
C ILE A 220 -25.76 2.20 -20.76
N VAL A 221 -26.07 3.00 -21.79
CA VAL A 221 -27.30 3.78 -21.89
C VAL A 221 -28.11 3.35 -23.11
N LYS A 222 -29.45 3.41 -22.99
CA LYS A 222 -30.38 3.09 -24.12
C LYS A 222 -30.20 3.99 -25.29
#